data_299e11b01324708208b09b8dbf827d7c
#
_entry.id   299e11b01324708208b09b8dbf827d7c
#
_cell.length_a   1.000
_cell.length_b   1.000
_cell.length_c   1.000
_cell.angle_alpha   90.00
_cell.angle_beta   90.00
_cell.angle_gamma   90.00
#
_symmetry.space_group_name_H-M   'P 1'
#
loop_
_entity.id
_entity.type
_entity.pdbx_description
1 polymer ?
#
loop_
_entity_poly.entity_id
_entity_poly.type
_entity_poly.pdbx_seq_one_letter_code
_entity_poly.pdbx_strand_id
1 'polypeptide(L)'
;GTPWVMAVGAVILLVMLFGWFGTVISESEAGKYNDQVDMSFRWSMGWFIFSEVMFFAAFFGTLFYARIYSIPWLGGAGHNAMTNELLWPAFDAMWPTNGPGEVGGEFTTMGPWGIPAINTLILLTSGVTVTWAHWGLKMGNRGQLILGLLATVVLGFIFLGLQAYEYIHAYNDLN
;
A
#
# COMPACT_ATOMS: atom_id res chain seq x y z
N GLY A 1 4.90 25.44 -2.73
CA GLY A 1 4.10 24.42 -3.40
C GLY A 1 2.64 24.58 -3.03
N THR A 2 1.79 24.63 -4.00
CA THR A 2 0.39 25.02 -3.78
C THR A 2 -0.47 23.76 -3.61
N PRO A 3 -1.04 23.50 -2.43
CA PRO A 3 -1.93 22.35 -2.19
C PRO A 3 -3.13 22.33 -3.16
N TRP A 4 -3.51 23.47 -3.71
CA TRP A 4 -4.56 23.59 -4.71
C TRP A 4 -4.26 22.85 -6.02
N VAL A 5 -3.00 22.80 -6.46
CA VAL A 5 -2.62 22.05 -7.67
C VAL A 5 -2.81 20.55 -7.46
N MET A 6 -2.45 20.04 -6.26
CA MET A 6 -2.73 18.66 -5.88
C MET A 6 -4.23 18.37 -5.81
N ALA A 7 -5.01 19.28 -5.23
CA ALA A 7 -6.46 19.13 -5.13
C ALA A 7 -7.12 19.09 -6.53
N VAL A 8 -6.71 19.97 -7.43
CA VAL A 8 -7.20 19.96 -8.84
C VAL A 8 -6.82 18.64 -9.53
N GLY A 9 -5.57 18.18 -9.39
CA GLY A 9 -5.13 16.90 -9.94
C GLY A 9 -5.94 15.73 -9.40
N ALA A 10 -6.20 15.70 -8.09
CA ALA A 10 -7.02 14.68 -7.45
C ALA A 10 -8.47 14.67 -7.98
N VAL A 11 -9.08 15.84 -8.14
CA VAL A 11 -10.43 15.96 -8.71
C VAL A 11 -10.48 15.46 -10.16
N ILE A 12 -9.51 15.84 -10.99
CA ILE A 12 -9.42 15.38 -12.39
C ILE A 12 -9.29 13.85 -12.42
N LEU A 13 -8.43 13.28 -11.57
CA LEU A 13 -8.24 11.83 -11.47
C LEU A 13 -9.54 11.13 -11.06
N LEU A 14 -10.24 11.64 -10.06
CA LEU A 14 -11.51 11.06 -9.61
C LEU A 14 -12.57 11.10 -10.72
N VAL A 15 -12.73 12.26 -11.38
CA VAL A 15 -13.70 12.40 -12.51
C VAL A 15 -13.36 11.43 -13.63
N MET A 16 -12.07 11.30 -13.97
CA MET A 16 -11.61 10.34 -14.98
C MET A 16 -11.94 8.90 -14.58
N LEU A 17 -11.65 8.49 -13.34
CA LEU A 17 -11.91 7.12 -12.87
C LEU A 17 -13.41 6.79 -12.85
N PHE A 18 -14.24 7.67 -12.30
CA PHE A 18 -15.69 7.46 -12.29
C PHE A 18 -16.28 7.43 -13.69
N GLY A 19 -15.84 8.32 -14.60
CA GLY A 19 -16.23 8.33 -16.00
C GLY A 19 -15.81 7.05 -16.72
N TRP A 20 -14.58 6.62 -16.53
CA TRP A 20 -14.06 5.39 -17.13
C TRP A 20 -14.86 4.16 -16.69
N PHE A 21 -14.99 3.93 -15.37
CA PHE A 21 -15.74 2.79 -14.88
C PHE A 21 -17.23 2.86 -15.24
N GLY A 22 -17.83 4.06 -15.28
CA GLY A 22 -19.18 4.26 -15.78
C GLY A 22 -19.35 3.83 -17.24
N THR A 23 -18.38 4.15 -18.09
CA THR A 23 -18.36 3.73 -19.50
C THR A 23 -18.21 2.20 -19.60
N VAL A 24 -17.31 1.59 -18.83
CA VAL A 24 -17.12 0.13 -18.81
C VAL A 24 -18.43 -0.58 -18.42
N ILE A 25 -19.14 -0.09 -17.41
CA ILE A 25 -20.42 -0.65 -16.98
C ILE A 25 -21.44 -0.55 -18.12
N SER A 26 -21.60 0.63 -18.72
CA SER A 26 -22.54 0.86 -19.81
C SER A 26 -22.26 -0.01 -21.03
N GLU A 27 -21.01 -0.17 -21.41
CA GLU A 27 -20.60 -1.03 -22.53
C GLU A 27 -20.80 -2.51 -22.24
N SER A 28 -20.56 -2.94 -21.01
CA SER A 28 -20.81 -4.31 -20.56
C SER A 28 -22.30 -4.64 -20.59
N GLU A 29 -23.15 -3.74 -20.06
CA GLU A 29 -24.61 -3.91 -20.07
C GLU A 29 -25.20 -3.88 -21.50
N ALA A 30 -24.60 -3.09 -22.39
CA ALA A 30 -24.98 -3.04 -23.80
C ALA A 30 -24.50 -4.26 -24.62
N GLY A 31 -23.80 -5.20 -24.02
CA GLY A 31 -23.30 -6.41 -24.69
C GLY A 31 -22.22 -6.15 -25.74
N LYS A 32 -21.47 -5.06 -25.63
CA LYS A 32 -20.42 -4.68 -26.60
C LYS A 32 -19.14 -5.49 -26.47
N TYR A 33 -18.96 -6.21 -25.36
CA TYR A 33 -17.75 -6.98 -25.10
C TYR A 33 -17.88 -8.40 -25.63
N ASN A 34 -16.88 -8.82 -26.41
CA ASN A 34 -16.71 -10.19 -26.88
C ASN A 34 -15.69 -10.94 -25.99
N ASP A 35 -15.51 -12.23 -26.25
CA ASP A 35 -14.59 -13.08 -25.48
C ASP A 35 -13.14 -12.57 -25.49
N GLN A 36 -12.71 -11.93 -26.57
CA GLN A 36 -11.39 -11.33 -26.67
C GLN A 36 -11.23 -10.16 -25.69
N VAL A 37 -12.25 -9.33 -25.55
CA VAL A 37 -12.26 -8.20 -24.60
C VAL A 37 -12.30 -8.70 -23.17
N ASP A 38 -13.11 -9.73 -22.85
CA ASP A 38 -13.12 -10.35 -21.53
C ASP A 38 -11.75 -10.92 -21.16
N MET A 39 -11.09 -11.62 -22.09
CA MET A 39 -9.73 -12.11 -21.89
C MET A 39 -8.73 -10.97 -21.67
N SER A 40 -8.84 -9.86 -22.39
CA SER A 40 -7.98 -8.69 -22.23
C SER A 40 -8.15 -8.05 -20.84
N PHE A 41 -9.36 -7.92 -20.32
CA PHE A 41 -9.60 -7.44 -18.96
C PHE A 41 -8.99 -8.37 -17.89
N ARG A 42 -9.09 -9.68 -18.07
CA ARG A 42 -8.47 -10.66 -17.15
C ARG A 42 -6.95 -10.56 -17.15
N TRP A 43 -6.32 -10.43 -18.31
CA TRP A 43 -4.89 -10.18 -18.42
C TRP A 43 -4.48 -8.84 -17.81
N SER A 44 -5.27 -7.79 -18.02
CA SER A 44 -5.02 -6.49 -17.42
C SER A 44 -5.03 -6.55 -15.89
N MET A 45 -6.00 -7.28 -15.32
CA MET A 45 -6.03 -7.51 -13.87
C MET A 45 -4.80 -8.32 -13.39
N GLY A 46 -4.37 -9.32 -14.15
CA GLY A 46 -3.16 -10.09 -13.86
C GLY A 46 -1.91 -9.19 -13.83
N TRP A 47 -1.76 -8.30 -14.79
CA TRP A 47 -0.65 -7.33 -14.84
C TRP A 47 -0.73 -6.29 -13.71
N PHE A 48 -1.94 -5.86 -13.36
CA PHE A 48 -2.14 -4.97 -12.20
C PHE A 48 -1.67 -5.64 -10.90
N ILE A 49 -2.12 -6.88 -10.65
CA ILE A 49 -1.66 -7.65 -9.47
C ILE A 49 -0.15 -7.84 -9.49
N PHE A 50 0.43 -8.14 -10.65
CA PHE A 50 1.89 -8.26 -10.79
C PHE A 50 2.60 -6.96 -10.43
N SER A 51 2.08 -5.80 -10.85
CA SER A 51 2.67 -4.49 -10.51
C SER A 51 2.65 -4.22 -9.01
N GLU A 52 1.57 -4.59 -8.31
CA GLU A 52 1.47 -4.48 -6.85
C GLU A 52 2.47 -5.40 -6.14
N VAL A 53 2.62 -6.64 -6.61
CA VAL A 53 3.63 -7.57 -6.07
C VAL A 53 5.04 -6.99 -6.26
N MET A 54 5.35 -6.41 -7.42
CA MET A 54 6.66 -5.79 -7.68
C MET A 54 6.89 -4.55 -6.84
N PHE A 55 5.85 -3.76 -6.58
CA PHE A 55 5.92 -2.63 -5.66
C PHE A 55 6.36 -3.07 -4.26
N PHE A 56 5.69 -4.06 -3.69
CA PHE A 56 6.07 -4.61 -2.39
C PHE A 56 7.45 -5.28 -2.41
N ALA A 57 7.79 -5.99 -3.47
CA ALA A 57 9.12 -6.61 -3.63
C ALA A 57 10.24 -5.57 -3.63
N ALA A 58 10.04 -4.40 -4.24
CA ALA A 58 11.01 -3.31 -4.23
C ALA A 58 11.23 -2.78 -2.80
N PHE A 59 10.14 -2.52 -2.04
CA PHE A 59 10.26 -2.03 -0.67
C PHE A 59 10.87 -3.06 0.29
N PHE A 60 10.39 -4.30 0.26
CA PHE A 60 10.96 -5.35 1.12
C PHE A 60 12.39 -5.72 0.71
N GLY A 61 12.69 -5.72 -0.58
CA GLY A 61 14.05 -5.93 -1.09
C GLY A 61 15.01 -4.84 -0.63
N THR A 62 14.58 -3.59 -0.67
CA THR A 62 15.37 -2.45 -0.18
C THR A 62 15.57 -2.52 1.33
N LEU A 63 14.52 -2.86 2.09
CA LEU A 63 14.61 -3.07 3.53
C LEU A 63 15.60 -4.19 3.89
N PHE A 64 15.52 -5.31 3.18
CA PHE A 64 16.45 -6.42 3.34
C PHE A 64 17.89 -5.98 3.06
N TYR A 65 18.12 -5.29 1.93
CA TYR A 65 19.43 -4.80 1.56
C TYR A 65 20.00 -3.83 2.59
N ALA A 66 19.21 -2.87 3.05
CA ALA A 66 19.60 -1.91 4.06
C ALA A 66 20.02 -2.61 5.37
N ARG A 67 19.20 -3.54 5.86
CA ARG A 67 19.42 -4.22 7.14
C ARG A 67 20.57 -5.22 7.10
N ILE A 68 20.72 -5.98 6.02
CA ILE A 68 21.69 -7.10 5.94
C ILE A 68 23.02 -6.67 5.37
N TYR A 69 23.05 -5.65 4.51
CA TYR A 69 24.27 -5.21 3.85
C TYR A 69 24.68 -3.78 4.23
N SER A 70 23.83 -2.79 3.99
CA SER A 70 24.23 -1.39 4.12
C SER A 70 24.63 -1.02 5.55
N ILE A 71 23.82 -1.39 6.54
CA ILE A 71 24.09 -1.06 7.94
C ILE A 71 25.33 -1.79 8.47
N PRO A 72 25.50 -3.11 8.29
CA PRO A 72 26.75 -3.78 8.65
C PRO A 72 28.00 -3.19 7.95
N TRP A 73 27.89 -2.83 6.66
CA TRP A 73 29.03 -2.22 5.94
C TRP A 73 29.40 -0.85 6.49
N LEU A 74 28.43 -0.03 6.87
CA LEU A 74 28.69 1.27 7.52
C LEU A 74 29.33 1.08 8.91
N GLY A 75 29.03 -0.01 9.60
CA GLY A 75 29.67 -0.42 10.84
C GLY A 75 30.99 -1.18 10.68
N GLY A 76 31.55 -1.22 9.47
CA GLY A 76 32.89 -1.79 9.21
C GLY A 76 32.91 -3.30 8.96
N ALA A 77 31.77 -3.95 8.75
CA ALA A 77 31.72 -5.38 8.47
C ALA A 77 32.38 -5.72 7.11
N GLY A 78 33.00 -6.91 7.05
CA GLY A 78 33.67 -7.43 5.86
C GLY A 78 34.89 -6.60 5.48
N HIS A 79 34.94 -6.13 4.23
CA HIS A 79 36.04 -5.29 3.70
C HIS A 79 35.84 -3.79 3.94
N ASN A 80 34.85 -3.38 4.74
CA ASN A 80 34.44 -1.99 4.93
C ASN A 80 34.98 -1.38 6.26
N ALA A 81 35.96 -1.98 6.89
CA ALA A 81 36.56 -1.46 8.13
C ALA A 81 37.01 0.01 7.98
N MET A 82 37.68 0.34 6.86
CA MET A 82 38.11 1.71 6.56
C MET A 82 36.92 2.69 6.44
N THR A 83 35.78 2.27 5.98
CA THR A 83 34.58 3.11 5.90
C THR A 83 34.11 3.52 7.28
N ASN A 84 34.10 2.59 8.22
CA ASN A 84 33.75 2.89 9.60
C ASN A 84 34.83 3.74 10.28
N GLU A 85 36.08 3.32 10.25
CA GLU A 85 37.19 4.01 10.94
C GLU A 85 37.40 5.44 10.47
N LEU A 86 37.28 5.70 9.15
CA LEU A 86 37.60 7.01 8.58
C LEU A 86 36.38 7.95 8.46
N LEU A 87 35.21 7.39 8.18
CA LEU A 87 34.02 8.20 7.91
C LEU A 87 33.05 8.22 9.08
N TRP A 88 32.87 7.07 9.73
CA TRP A 88 31.81 6.88 10.72
C TRP A 88 32.27 6.15 11.99
N PRO A 89 33.37 6.58 12.67
CA PRO A 89 33.97 5.84 13.78
C PRO A 89 33.05 5.70 15.01
N ALA A 90 32.06 6.58 15.15
CA ALA A 90 31.08 6.53 16.24
C ALA A 90 29.80 5.75 15.89
N PHE A 91 29.66 5.26 14.65
CA PHE A 91 28.45 4.56 14.23
C PHE A 91 28.47 3.11 14.69
N ASP A 92 27.45 2.74 15.47
CA ASP A 92 27.16 1.37 15.83
C ASP A 92 26.10 0.77 14.89
N ALA A 93 26.43 -0.35 14.26
CA ALA A 93 25.57 -1.01 13.26
C ALA A 93 24.41 -1.75 13.91
N MET A 94 23.58 -1.05 14.66
CA MET A 94 22.35 -1.58 15.25
C MET A 94 21.11 -1.28 14.42
N TRP A 95 20.11 -2.11 14.52
CA TRP A 95 18.79 -1.91 13.91
C TRP A 95 17.73 -1.77 15.03
N PRO A 96 16.80 -0.81 14.95
CA PRO A 96 16.61 0.23 13.92
C PRO A 96 17.61 1.39 14.05
N THR A 97 17.88 2.09 12.95
CA THR A 97 18.79 3.24 12.90
C THR A 97 18.36 4.23 11.81
N ASN A 98 18.67 5.51 12.05
CA ASN A 98 18.59 6.59 11.07
C ASN A 98 19.93 6.83 10.33
N GLY A 99 20.90 5.92 10.51
CA GLY A 99 22.20 5.96 9.86
C GLY A 99 23.25 6.76 10.62
N PRO A 100 24.50 6.77 10.13
CA PRO A 100 25.63 7.40 10.82
C PRO A 100 25.56 8.94 10.88
N GLY A 101 24.74 9.55 10.02
CA GLY A 101 24.52 11.01 10.02
C GLY A 101 23.37 11.45 10.93
N GLU A 102 22.71 10.53 11.63
CA GLU A 102 21.58 10.78 12.53
C GLU A 102 20.53 11.74 11.93
N VAL A 103 20.26 11.57 10.62
CA VAL A 103 19.35 12.44 9.87
C VAL A 103 17.95 12.33 10.43
N GLY A 104 17.40 13.46 10.89
CA GLY A 104 16.09 13.51 11.55
C GLY A 104 16.14 13.48 13.08
N GLY A 105 17.33 13.32 13.70
CA GLY A 105 17.50 13.33 15.15
C GLY A 105 17.01 12.06 15.85
N GLU A 106 16.63 12.17 17.11
CA GLU A 106 16.04 11.05 17.86
C GLU A 106 14.71 10.63 17.25
N PHE A 107 14.50 9.32 17.13
CA PHE A 107 13.26 8.77 16.56
C PHE A 107 12.76 7.60 17.40
N THR A 108 11.46 7.42 17.39
CA THR A 108 10.80 6.26 17.96
C THR A 108 10.21 5.41 16.85
N THR A 109 10.35 4.09 16.96
CA THR A 109 9.75 3.17 15.99
C THR A 109 8.28 2.95 16.29
N MET A 110 7.45 2.99 15.26
CA MET A 110 6.04 2.61 15.38
C MET A 110 5.93 1.10 15.63
N GLY A 111 5.22 0.71 16.69
CA GLY A 111 4.98 -0.69 17.01
C GLY A 111 4.06 -1.37 15.98
N PRO A 112 4.25 -2.65 15.66
CA PRO A 112 3.39 -3.37 14.72
C PRO A 112 2.01 -3.72 15.30
N TRP A 113 1.88 -3.68 16.60
CA TRP A 113 0.64 -3.99 17.32
C TRP A 113 -0.23 -2.74 17.53
N GLY A 114 -1.53 -2.94 17.73
CA GLY A 114 -2.49 -1.87 17.87
C GLY A 114 -3.18 -1.56 16.53
N ILE A 115 -3.19 -0.29 16.13
CA ILE A 115 -3.89 0.15 14.92
C ILE A 115 -3.38 -0.52 13.64
N PRO A 116 -2.06 -0.70 13.39
CA PRO A 116 -1.58 -1.42 12.19
C PRO A 116 -2.08 -2.85 12.10
N ALA A 117 -2.09 -3.57 13.22
CA ALA A 117 -2.60 -4.94 13.27
C ALA A 117 -4.12 -4.99 13.02
N ILE A 118 -4.88 -4.06 13.61
CA ILE A 118 -6.33 -3.93 13.39
C ILE A 118 -6.61 -3.58 11.92
N ASN A 119 -5.86 -2.67 11.33
CA ASN A 119 -6.00 -2.30 9.92
C ASN A 119 -5.74 -3.49 8.99
N THR A 120 -4.75 -4.30 9.29
CA THR A 120 -4.48 -5.54 8.56
C THR A 120 -5.67 -6.51 8.66
N LEU A 121 -6.24 -6.68 9.85
CA LEU A 121 -7.41 -7.52 10.05
C LEU A 121 -8.64 -7.02 9.28
N ILE A 122 -8.84 -5.70 9.24
CA ILE A 122 -9.92 -5.06 8.47
C ILE A 122 -9.75 -5.37 6.97
N LEU A 123 -8.55 -5.25 6.42
CA LEU A 123 -8.28 -5.57 5.01
C LEU A 123 -8.54 -7.05 4.71
N LEU A 124 -8.06 -7.96 5.55
CA LEU A 124 -8.31 -9.39 5.38
C LEU A 124 -9.81 -9.71 5.43
N THR A 125 -10.53 -9.09 6.36
CA THR A 125 -11.98 -9.25 6.49
C THR A 125 -12.71 -8.68 5.26
N SER A 126 -12.28 -7.54 4.73
CA SER A 126 -12.86 -6.97 3.51
C SER A 126 -12.64 -7.86 2.29
N GLY A 127 -11.50 -8.55 2.22
CA GLY A 127 -11.24 -9.58 1.20
C GLY A 127 -12.23 -10.75 1.28
N VAL A 128 -12.58 -11.19 2.49
CA VAL A 128 -13.62 -12.22 2.69
C VAL A 128 -14.99 -11.71 2.26
N THR A 129 -15.37 -10.49 2.66
CA THR A 129 -16.70 -9.93 2.31
C THR A 129 -16.87 -9.70 0.81
N VAL A 130 -15.84 -9.24 0.10
CA VAL A 130 -15.91 -9.08 -1.37
C VAL A 130 -15.98 -10.42 -2.08
N THR A 131 -15.28 -11.43 -1.57
CA THR A 131 -15.35 -12.80 -2.12
C THR A 131 -16.75 -13.38 -1.92
N TRP A 132 -17.34 -13.17 -0.75
CA TRP A 132 -18.73 -13.59 -0.47
C TRP A 132 -19.74 -12.87 -1.38
N ALA A 133 -19.55 -11.57 -1.63
CA ALA A 133 -20.33 -10.80 -2.60
C ALA A 133 -20.22 -11.37 -4.02
N HIS A 134 -19.01 -11.71 -4.44
CA HIS A 134 -18.75 -12.30 -5.75
C HIS A 134 -19.46 -13.66 -5.93
N TRP A 135 -19.49 -14.50 -4.90
CA TRP A 135 -20.27 -15.74 -4.93
C TRP A 135 -21.76 -15.45 -5.07
N GLY A 136 -22.29 -14.44 -4.36
CA GLY A 136 -23.65 -13.99 -4.52
C GLY A 136 -24.00 -13.59 -5.96
N LEU A 137 -23.07 -12.89 -6.62
CA LEU A 137 -23.20 -12.53 -8.04
C LEU A 137 -23.30 -13.80 -8.93
N LYS A 138 -22.38 -14.75 -8.73
CA LYS A 138 -22.36 -16.01 -9.51
C LYS A 138 -23.60 -16.87 -9.30
N MET A 139 -24.22 -16.83 -8.13
CA MET A 139 -25.43 -17.56 -7.79
C MET A 139 -26.72 -16.79 -8.09
N GLY A 140 -26.63 -15.56 -8.62
CA GLY A 140 -27.80 -14.70 -8.87
C GLY A 140 -28.46 -14.16 -7.59
N ASN A 141 -27.80 -14.25 -6.44
CA ASN A 141 -28.33 -13.78 -5.15
C ASN A 141 -27.98 -12.29 -4.94
N ARG A 142 -28.89 -11.39 -5.32
CA ARG A 142 -28.71 -9.94 -5.21
C ARG A 142 -28.55 -9.46 -3.76
N GLY A 143 -29.24 -10.07 -2.81
CA GLY A 143 -29.13 -9.71 -1.39
C GLY A 143 -27.72 -9.94 -0.86
N GLN A 144 -27.15 -11.11 -1.12
CA GLN A 144 -25.79 -11.46 -0.75
C GLN A 144 -24.76 -10.53 -1.43
N LEU A 145 -24.96 -10.23 -2.72
CA LEU A 145 -24.10 -9.31 -3.46
C LEU A 145 -24.09 -7.92 -2.83
N ILE A 146 -25.26 -7.33 -2.60
CA ILE A 146 -25.38 -5.97 -2.06
C ILE A 146 -24.81 -5.88 -0.64
N LEU A 147 -25.18 -6.82 0.24
CA LEU A 147 -24.67 -6.83 1.62
C LEU A 147 -23.16 -7.03 1.68
N GLY A 148 -22.62 -7.93 0.86
CA GLY A 148 -21.18 -8.17 0.82
C GLY A 148 -20.40 -6.96 0.29
N LEU A 149 -20.89 -6.31 -0.76
CA LEU A 149 -20.28 -5.08 -1.27
C LEU A 149 -20.39 -3.93 -0.27
N LEU A 150 -21.53 -3.75 0.37
CA LEU A 150 -21.72 -2.72 1.40
C LEU A 150 -20.74 -2.94 2.56
N ALA A 151 -20.63 -4.16 3.07
CA ALA A 151 -19.67 -4.49 4.13
C ALA A 151 -18.24 -4.21 3.69
N THR A 152 -17.86 -4.57 2.47
CA THR A 152 -16.52 -4.30 1.92
C THR A 152 -16.22 -2.81 1.86
N VAL A 153 -17.17 -2.00 1.39
CA VAL A 153 -16.99 -0.53 1.29
C VAL A 153 -16.90 0.11 2.68
N VAL A 154 -17.74 -0.31 3.62
CA VAL A 154 -17.69 0.20 5.01
C VAL A 154 -16.34 -0.13 5.65
N LEU A 155 -15.86 -1.36 5.51
CA LEU A 155 -14.54 -1.76 6.02
C LEU A 155 -13.43 -0.94 5.35
N GLY A 156 -13.53 -0.64 4.06
CA GLY A 156 -12.59 0.21 3.34
C GLY A 156 -12.55 1.65 3.89
N PHE A 157 -13.69 2.25 4.22
CA PHE A 157 -13.72 3.58 4.85
C PHE A 157 -13.16 3.58 6.27
N ILE A 158 -13.42 2.53 7.05
CA ILE A 158 -12.83 2.38 8.38
C ILE A 158 -11.30 2.26 8.26
N PHE A 159 -10.80 1.45 7.33
CA PHE A 159 -9.37 1.33 7.04
C PHE A 159 -8.74 2.68 6.70
N LEU A 160 -9.33 3.44 5.79
CA LEU A 160 -8.82 4.77 5.40
C LEU A 160 -8.80 5.75 6.58
N GLY A 161 -9.81 5.72 7.42
CA GLY A 161 -9.88 6.57 8.62
C GLY A 161 -8.76 6.24 9.60
N LEU A 162 -8.52 4.96 9.89
CA LEU A 162 -7.45 4.52 10.77
C LEU A 162 -6.06 4.80 10.17
N GLN A 163 -5.90 4.63 8.86
CA GLN A 163 -4.66 4.94 8.16
C GLN A 163 -4.34 6.43 8.20
N ALA A 164 -5.34 7.29 7.99
CA ALA A 164 -5.17 8.74 8.12
C ALA A 164 -4.78 9.13 9.55
N TYR A 165 -5.40 8.51 10.55
CA TYR A 165 -5.05 8.72 11.95
C TYR A 165 -3.59 8.34 12.24
N GLU A 166 -3.13 7.17 11.74
CA GLU A 166 -1.75 6.74 11.93
C GLU A 166 -0.74 7.68 11.27
N TYR A 167 -1.01 8.18 10.07
CA TYR A 167 -0.15 9.15 9.42
C TYR A 167 -0.07 10.47 10.20
N ILE A 168 -1.20 10.96 10.69
CA ILE A 168 -1.22 12.19 11.51
C ILE A 168 -0.41 11.98 12.79
N HIS A 169 -0.58 10.84 13.46
CA HIS A 169 0.16 10.50 14.67
C HIS A 169 1.67 10.40 14.39
N ALA A 170 2.06 9.71 13.31
CA ALA A 170 3.45 9.59 12.90
C ALA A 170 4.09 10.97 12.63
N TYR A 171 3.39 11.86 11.94
CA TYR A 171 3.90 13.23 11.70
C TYR A 171 4.05 14.04 12.97
N ASN A 172 3.18 13.87 13.96
CA ASN A 172 3.25 14.59 15.23
C ASN A 172 4.37 14.09 16.13
N ASP A 173 4.66 12.78 16.09
CA ASP A 173 5.69 12.16 16.93
C ASP A 173 7.11 12.25 16.31
N LEU A 174 7.21 12.52 15.00
CA LEU A 174 8.48 12.66 14.29
C LEU A 174 8.99 14.12 14.21
N ASN A 175 8.23 15.07 14.71
CA ASN A 175 8.63 16.48 14.86
C ASN A 175 8.89 16.79 16.33
#